data_fc12829310ff99af15c75f20fb240389
#
_entry.id   fc12829310ff99af15c75f20fb240389
#
_cell.length_a   1.000
_cell.length_b   1.000
_cell.length_c   1.000
_cell.angle_alpha   90.00
_cell.angle_beta   90.00
_cell.angle_gamma   90.00
#
_symmetry.space_group_name_H-M   'P 1'
#
loop_
_entity.id
_entity.type
_entity.pdbx_description
1 polymer ?
#
loop_
_entity_poly.entity_id
_entity_poly.type
_entity_poly.pdbx_seq_one_letter_code
_entity_poly.pdbx_strand_id
1 'polypeptide(L)'
;MDTGVEIGQHALVSISGVGSDDGRIADLQTLTDAKLTSLDLDNLLEELLIRVRDIISVDTAAVLLFERGADGLVARAACGIEDEVRQGVRVPLGVGFAGRIAATRQTVRLERVDSSTVSNPILWEKGIKTMLGVPLLRGDELLGVLHVGRLDARPFSDGDEVLLNVVGERIAGAIQTRQLADERAATGLLERSLLPTKLPICPGLAFATRYVGAEHKTIGGDWYDIFTVASGQLWIVMGDVAGHGLHAAIVMGRIRSALRAYSLLDESPERVLDLVDRKVHHFEVGAVVTVACAVLDPPYETMTIALAGHPPPVIASPGQQAALAEVEPSPPIGTGLSFGSRRSTAIELAPDSVVAFYTDGLIERRGESLDVGFSRLQQAMSIGPPEVVARDIMRHVIADYVPQDDIALVVMRRTGSALPALAAMPE
;
A
#
# COMPACT_ATOMS: atom_id res chain seq x y z
N MET A 1 24.79 -30.41 -34.23
CA MET A 1 24.65 -31.25 -33.01
C MET A 1 23.53 -30.64 -32.21
N ASP A 2 22.44 -31.31 -32.33
CA ASP A 2 21.11 -30.95 -31.83
C ASP A 2 21.00 -31.46 -30.41
N THR A 3 20.61 -30.65 -29.45
CA THR A 3 20.18 -31.10 -28.14
C THR A 3 18.90 -30.37 -27.76
N GLY A 4 17.81 -31.02 -28.23
CA GLY A 4 16.46 -30.67 -27.80
C GLY A 4 16.26 -30.90 -26.30
N VAL A 5 15.60 -29.95 -25.64
CA VAL A 5 15.07 -30.12 -24.30
C VAL A 5 13.63 -30.63 -24.44
N GLU A 6 13.40 -31.86 -24.04
CA GLU A 6 12.08 -32.45 -23.88
C GLU A 6 11.33 -31.81 -22.71
N ILE A 7 10.21 -31.17 -23.03
CA ILE A 7 9.22 -30.73 -22.02
C ILE A 7 8.36 -31.97 -21.71
N GLY A 8 8.47 -32.43 -20.46
CA GLY A 8 7.73 -33.57 -19.96
C GLY A 8 6.21 -33.32 -19.96
N GLN A 9 5.51 -34.16 -20.71
CA GLN A 9 4.06 -34.34 -20.65
C GLN A 9 3.71 -35.03 -19.33
N HIS A 10 3.10 -34.31 -18.39
CA HIS A 10 2.44 -34.94 -17.25
C HIS A 10 1.03 -35.38 -17.63
N ALA A 11 0.89 -36.66 -17.54
CA ALA A 11 -0.26 -37.56 -17.49
C ALA A 11 -1.66 -36.88 -17.42
N LEU A 12 -2.38 -36.96 -18.53
CA LEU A 12 -3.82 -37.01 -18.59
C LEU A 12 -4.27 -38.38 -18.04
N VAL A 13 -4.74 -38.40 -16.79
CA VAL A 13 -5.47 -39.55 -16.26
C VAL A 13 -6.83 -39.60 -16.94
N SER A 14 -7.04 -40.60 -17.80
CA SER A 14 -8.34 -40.90 -18.40
C SER A 14 -9.32 -41.34 -17.32
N ILE A 15 -10.28 -40.46 -16.99
CA ILE A 15 -11.45 -40.79 -16.20
C ILE A 15 -12.53 -41.31 -17.16
N SER A 16 -12.51 -42.60 -17.43
CA SER A 16 -13.60 -43.29 -18.13
C SER A 16 -14.48 -43.98 -17.07
N GLY A 17 -15.64 -43.42 -16.79
CA GLY A 17 -16.70 -44.10 -16.06
C GLY A 17 -17.43 -43.27 -15.01
N VAL A 18 -18.12 -42.16 -15.38
CA VAL A 18 -19.31 -41.66 -14.65
C VAL A 18 -20.16 -40.87 -15.66
N GLY A 19 -21.31 -41.39 -15.99
CA GLY A 19 -22.34 -40.62 -16.72
C GLY A 19 -22.98 -39.58 -15.77
N SER A 20 -22.89 -38.32 -16.15
CA SER A 20 -23.50 -37.08 -15.58
C SER A 20 -22.53 -35.96 -15.19
N ASP A 21 -21.24 -36.02 -15.51
CA ASP A 21 -20.23 -35.05 -15.05
C ASP A 21 -20.14 -33.76 -15.89
N ASP A 22 -20.60 -33.74 -17.14
CA ASP A 22 -20.49 -32.54 -18.00
C ASP A 22 -21.28 -31.31 -17.48
N GLY A 23 -22.38 -31.55 -16.74
CA GLY A 23 -23.15 -30.49 -16.09
C GLY A 23 -22.45 -29.87 -14.89
N ARG A 24 -21.79 -30.69 -14.07
CA ARG A 24 -21.10 -30.24 -12.85
C ARG A 24 -19.80 -29.49 -13.12
N ILE A 25 -19.12 -29.80 -14.23
CA ILE A 25 -17.90 -29.07 -14.67
C ILE A 25 -18.26 -27.69 -15.23
N ALA A 26 -19.39 -27.55 -15.94
CA ALA A 26 -19.90 -26.27 -16.41
C ALA A 26 -20.31 -25.35 -15.23
N ASP A 27 -20.86 -25.92 -14.17
CA ASP A 27 -21.24 -25.19 -12.95
C ASP A 27 -20.02 -24.66 -12.17
N LEU A 28 -18.87 -25.33 -12.24
CA LEU A 28 -17.60 -24.85 -11.68
C LEU A 28 -17.08 -23.57 -12.35
N GLN A 29 -17.40 -23.34 -13.62
CA GLN A 29 -17.05 -22.09 -14.33
C GLN A 29 -17.87 -20.91 -13.83
N THR A 30 -19.07 -21.14 -13.30
CA THR A 30 -19.90 -20.07 -12.74
C THR A 30 -19.35 -19.49 -11.41
N LEU A 31 -18.43 -20.19 -10.74
CA LEU A 31 -17.73 -19.69 -9.55
C LEU A 31 -16.75 -18.54 -9.85
N THR A 32 -16.47 -18.27 -11.13
CA THR A 32 -15.49 -17.25 -11.56
C THR A 32 -16.10 -16.08 -12.34
N ASP A 33 -17.41 -15.86 -12.23
CA ASP A 33 -18.09 -14.76 -12.91
C ASP A 33 -17.52 -13.39 -12.52
N ALA A 34 -17.32 -12.52 -13.52
CA ALA A 34 -16.80 -11.16 -13.34
C ALA A 34 -17.64 -10.28 -12.39
N LYS A 35 -18.90 -10.66 -12.13
CA LYS A 35 -19.77 -9.97 -11.16
C LYS A 35 -19.33 -10.17 -9.70
N LEU A 36 -18.57 -11.23 -9.41
CA LEU A 36 -18.07 -11.52 -8.05
C LEU A 36 -16.90 -10.62 -7.65
N THR A 37 -16.19 -10.04 -8.59
CA THR A 37 -15.02 -9.17 -8.34
C THR A 37 -15.38 -7.81 -7.72
N SER A 38 -16.64 -7.38 -7.79
CA SER A 38 -17.11 -6.10 -7.22
C SER A 38 -17.68 -6.21 -5.79
N LEU A 39 -17.90 -7.43 -5.28
CA LEU A 39 -18.43 -7.67 -3.94
C LEU A 39 -17.33 -7.51 -2.88
N ASP A 40 -17.68 -7.08 -1.68
CA ASP A 40 -16.78 -7.22 -0.52
C ASP A 40 -16.57 -8.71 -0.16
N LEU A 41 -15.61 -8.99 0.74
CA LEU A 41 -15.23 -10.36 1.03
C LEU A 41 -16.38 -11.18 1.60
N ASP A 42 -17.19 -10.60 2.50
CA ASP A 42 -18.26 -11.33 3.20
C ASP A 42 -19.38 -11.66 2.21
N ASN A 43 -19.84 -10.72 1.42
CA ASN A 43 -20.84 -10.94 0.36
C ASN A 43 -20.34 -11.91 -0.73
N LEU A 44 -19.06 -11.86 -1.06
CA LEU A 44 -18.45 -12.81 -1.99
C LEU A 44 -18.51 -14.25 -1.44
N LEU A 45 -18.15 -14.44 -0.18
CA LEU A 45 -18.19 -15.75 0.46
C LEU A 45 -19.60 -16.30 0.57
N GLU A 46 -20.60 -15.46 0.93
CA GLU A 46 -22.00 -15.88 1.00
C GLU A 46 -22.51 -16.39 -0.36
N GLU A 47 -22.25 -15.63 -1.43
CA GLU A 47 -22.65 -16.03 -2.79
C GLU A 47 -21.96 -17.34 -3.22
N LEU A 48 -20.68 -17.50 -2.92
CA LEU A 48 -19.93 -18.73 -3.21
C LEU A 48 -20.49 -19.92 -2.42
N LEU A 49 -20.87 -19.75 -1.15
CA LEU A 49 -21.44 -20.82 -0.33
C LEU A 49 -22.82 -21.28 -0.83
N ILE A 50 -23.67 -20.36 -1.32
CA ILE A 50 -24.94 -20.73 -1.95
C ILE A 50 -24.68 -21.64 -3.15
N ARG A 51 -23.74 -21.29 -4.01
CA ARG A 51 -23.38 -22.11 -5.18
C ARG A 51 -22.77 -23.46 -4.78
N VAL A 52 -21.90 -23.47 -3.76
CA VAL A 52 -21.33 -24.72 -3.19
C VAL A 52 -22.42 -25.66 -2.71
N ARG A 53 -23.40 -25.13 -1.97
CA ARG A 53 -24.53 -25.91 -1.47
C ARG A 53 -25.31 -26.57 -2.60
N ASP A 54 -25.57 -25.81 -3.66
CA ASP A 54 -26.36 -26.30 -4.81
C ASP A 54 -25.56 -27.33 -5.63
N ILE A 55 -24.29 -27.07 -5.90
CA ILE A 55 -23.42 -27.97 -6.71
C ILE A 55 -23.19 -29.32 -5.99
N ILE A 56 -22.93 -29.31 -4.68
CA ILE A 56 -22.65 -30.55 -3.90
C ILE A 56 -23.93 -31.18 -3.37
N SER A 57 -25.06 -30.48 -3.48
CA SER A 57 -26.37 -30.92 -2.94
C SER A 57 -26.27 -31.22 -1.44
N VAL A 58 -25.93 -30.20 -0.65
CA VAL A 58 -25.83 -30.24 0.81
C VAL A 58 -26.78 -29.24 1.46
N ASP A 59 -27.07 -29.42 2.73
CA ASP A 59 -28.01 -28.55 3.46
C ASP A 59 -27.35 -27.34 4.07
N THR A 60 -26.05 -27.47 4.45
CA THR A 60 -25.29 -26.42 5.11
C THR A 60 -23.89 -26.30 4.48
N ALA A 61 -23.38 -25.07 4.42
CA ALA A 61 -22.01 -24.78 4.04
C ALA A 61 -21.49 -23.58 4.85
N ALA A 62 -20.23 -23.63 5.30
CA ALA A 62 -19.62 -22.51 6.01
C ALA A 62 -18.12 -22.39 5.71
N VAL A 63 -17.64 -21.14 5.74
CA VAL A 63 -16.24 -20.78 5.67
C VAL A 63 -15.81 -20.16 6.97
N LEU A 64 -14.76 -20.73 7.56
CA LEU A 64 -14.06 -20.16 8.69
C LEU A 64 -12.69 -19.70 8.20
N LEU A 65 -12.33 -18.46 8.47
CA LEU A 65 -11.03 -17.91 8.08
C LEU A 65 -10.07 -17.86 9.26
N PHE A 66 -8.79 -18.06 8.96
CA PHE A 66 -7.73 -17.89 9.94
C PHE A 66 -7.48 -16.39 10.14
N GLU A 67 -7.60 -15.92 11.39
CA GLU A 67 -7.39 -14.52 11.74
C GLU A 67 -5.96 -14.33 12.24
N ARG A 68 -5.15 -13.51 11.54
CA ARG A 68 -3.77 -13.20 11.93
C ARG A 68 -3.78 -12.51 13.31
N GLY A 69 -3.12 -13.15 14.28
CA GLY A 69 -3.06 -12.66 15.68
C GLY A 69 -4.10 -13.25 16.62
N ALA A 70 -4.99 -14.13 16.12
CA ALA A 70 -5.84 -15.01 16.93
C ALA A 70 -5.40 -16.47 16.76
N ASP A 71 -5.41 -17.23 17.84
CA ASP A 71 -4.97 -18.64 17.83
C ASP A 71 -6.04 -19.59 17.23
N GLY A 72 -6.74 -19.18 16.16
CA GLY A 72 -7.81 -20.01 15.63
C GLY A 72 -8.53 -19.48 14.40
N LEU A 73 -9.57 -20.21 14.02
CA LEU A 73 -10.48 -19.90 12.93
C LEU A 73 -11.68 -19.12 13.42
N VAL A 74 -12.21 -18.22 12.61
CA VAL A 74 -13.42 -17.43 12.87
C VAL A 74 -14.41 -17.67 11.74
N ALA A 75 -15.69 -17.95 12.08
CA ALA A 75 -16.74 -18.08 11.08
C ALA A 75 -17.01 -16.73 10.40
N ARG A 76 -16.87 -16.70 9.06
CA ARG A 76 -17.02 -15.48 8.25
C ARG A 76 -18.26 -15.49 7.39
N ALA A 77 -18.61 -16.64 6.82
CA ALA A 77 -19.81 -16.80 6.01
C ALA A 77 -20.39 -18.18 6.21
N ALA A 78 -21.72 -18.29 6.18
CA ALA A 78 -22.44 -19.54 6.31
C ALA A 78 -23.75 -19.50 5.51
N CYS A 79 -24.14 -20.66 4.97
CA CYS A 79 -25.41 -20.86 4.30
C CYS A 79 -26.10 -22.08 4.91
N GLY A 80 -27.37 -21.93 5.38
CA GLY A 80 -28.11 -22.98 6.10
C GLY A 80 -27.70 -23.13 7.57
N ILE A 81 -26.67 -22.44 8.04
CA ILE A 81 -26.15 -22.44 9.41
C ILE A 81 -25.58 -21.05 9.81
N GLU A 82 -26.32 -20.01 9.48
CA GLU A 82 -25.93 -18.60 9.66
C GLU A 82 -25.64 -18.22 11.12
N ASP A 83 -26.12 -19.02 12.07
CA ASP A 83 -25.88 -18.83 13.50
C ASP A 83 -24.38 -18.95 13.86
N GLU A 84 -23.59 -19.70 13.12
CA GLU A 84 -22.13 -19.73 13.31
C GLU A 84 -21.50 -18.35 13.17
N VAL A 85 -21.93 -17.59 12.17
CA VAL A 85 -21.44 -16.23 11.92
C VAL A 85 -22.04 -15.25 12.93
N ARG A 86 -23.35 -15.31 13.16
CA ARG A 86 -24.06 -14.41 14.10
C ARG A 86 -23.53 -14.50 15.52
N GLN A 87 -23.15 -15.69 15.97
CA GLN A 87 -22.59 -15.91 17.30
C GLN A 87 -21.07 -15.71 17.35
N GLY A 88 -20.41 -15.38 16.20
CA GLY A 88 -18.99 -15.15 16.12
C GLY A 88 -18.17 -16.38 16.52
N VAL A 89 -18.57 -17.56 16.04
CA VAL A 89 -17.93 -18.84 16.41
C VAL A 89 -16.44 -18.78 16.13
N ARG A 90 -15.66 -19.10 17.16
CA ARG A 90 -14.20 -19.23 17.11
C ARG A 90 -13.79 -20.65 17.41
N VAL A 91 -12.91 -21.22 16.60
CA VAL A 91 -12.45 -22.60 16.71
C VAL A 91 -10.92 -22.61 16.81
N PRO A 92 -10.34 -22.99 17.97
CA PRO A 92 -8.89 -23.11 18.11
C PRO A 92 -8.30 -24.17 17.16
N LEU A 93 -7.04 -24.01 16.74
CA LEU A 93 -6.33 -25.01 15.95
C LEU A 93 -6.28 -26.35 16.70
N GLY A 94 -6.54 -27.45 15.99
CA GLY A 94 -6.54 -28.80 16.55
C GLY A 94 -7.82 -29.19 17.31
N VAL A 95 -8.72 -28.24 17.61
CA VAL A 95 -9.92 -28.50 18.41
C VAL A 95 -11.15 -28.68 17.51
N GLY A 96 -11.93 -29.70 17.77
CA GLY A 96 -13.17 -30.01 17.05
C GLY A 96 -12.93 -30.36 15.57
N PHE A 97 -13.97 -30.20 14.74
CA PHE A 97 -13.91 -30.56 13.33
C PHE A 97 -13.04 -29.62 12.50
N ALA A 98 -13.40 -28.33 12.43
CA ALA A 98 -12.68 -27.35 11.64
C ALA A 98 -11.25 -27.12 12.14
N GLY A 99 -11.04 -27.11 13.48
CA GLY A 99 -9.70 -26.95 14.05
C GLY A 99 -8.74 -28.10 13.71
N ARG A 100 -9.24 -29.35 13.60
CA ARG A 100 -8.42 -30.50 13.14
C ARG A 100 -8.03 -30.35 11.68
N ILE A 101 -8.96 -29.97 10.79
CA ILE A 101 -8.68 -29.71 9.38
C ILE A 101 -7.60 -28.64 9.25
N ALA A 102 -7.72 -27.57 10.01
CA ALA A 102 -6.74 -26.48 9.99
C ALA A 102 -5.35 -26.92 10.46
N ALA A 103 -5.27 -27.70 11.54
CA ALA A 103 -4.01 -28.18 12.11
C ALA A 103 -3.31 -29.22 11.23
N THR A 104 -4.09 -30.16 10.65
CA THR A 104 -3.53 -31.23 9.80
C THR A 104 -3.37 -30.83 8.35
N ARG A 105 -4.08 -29.79 7.91
CA ARG A 105 -4.20 -29.36 6.50
C ARG A 105 -4.68 -30.48 5.58
N GLN A 106 -5.54 -31.34 6.11
CA GLN A 106 -6.11 -32.49 5.39
C GLN A 106 -7.63 -32.43 5.42
N THR A 107 -8.25 -32.95 4.38
CA THR A 107 -9.69 -33.19 4.31
C THR A 107 -10.13 -34.13 5.44
N VAL A 108 -11.23 -33.80 6.10
CA VAL A 108 -11.84 -34.64 7.13
C VAL A 108 -13.29 -34.92 6.78
N ARG A 109 -13.68 -36.18 6.86
CA ARG A 109 -15.04 -36.66 6.65
C ARG A 109 -15.59 -37.19 7.98
N LEU A 110 -16.82 -36.78 8.35
CA LEU A 110 -17.55 -37.32 9.51
C LEU A 110 -18.80 -38.01 9.04
N GLU A 111 -18.93 -39.30 9.37
CA GLU A 111 -20.13 -40.09 9.12
C GLU A 111 -21.20 -39.90 10.24
N ARG A 112 -20.81 -39.32 11.36
CA ARG A 112 -21.66 -38.98 12.47
C ARG A 112 -21.23 -37.69 13.15
N VAL A 113 -22.19 -36.80 13.37
CA VAL A 113 -22.01 -35.52 14.06
C VAL A 113 -22.64 -35.57 15.42
N ASP A 114 -21.83 -35.41 16.48
CA ASP A 114 -22.26 -35.32 17.88
C ASP A 114 -21.22 -34.52 18.70
N SER A 115 -21.49 -34.35 19.98
CA SER A 115 -20.62 -33.57 20.89
C SER A 115 -19.21 -34.14 21.09
N SER A 116 -18.96 -35.40 20.65
CA SER A 116 -17.60 -35.98 20.69
C SER A 116 -16.83 -35.72 19.42
N THR A 117 -17.47 -35.43 18.28
CA THR A 117 -16.87 -35.27 16.97
C THR A 117 -16.69 -33.81 16.57
N VAL A 118 -17.55 -32.89 17.07
CA VAL A 118 -17.50 -31.47 16.82
C VAL A 118 -17.56 -30.66 18.12
N SER A 119 -16.85 -29.56 18.22
CA SER A 119 -16.85 -28.71 19.42
C SER A 119 -17.94 -27.63 19.39
N ASN A 120 -18.50 -27.31 18.23
CA ASN A 120 -19.53 -26.29 18.08
C ASN A 120 -20.93 -26.89 18.26
N PRO A 121 -21.70 -26.51 19.31
CA PRO A 121 -23.02 -27.04 19.55
C PRO A 121 -24.02 -26.81 18.42
N ILE A 122 -23.91 -25.68 17.73
CA ILE A 122 -24.82 -25.30 16.64
C ILE A 122 -24.91 -26.40 15.57
N LEU A 123 -23.82 -27.15 15.35
CA LEU A 123 -23.76 -28.18 14.31
C LEU A 123 -24.68 -29.37 14.62
N TRP A 124 -24.67 -29.91 15.86
CA TRP A 124 -25.57 -31.04 16.19
C TRP A 124 -26.97 -30.58 16.58
N GLU A 125 -27.15 -29.40 17.16
CA GLU A 125 -28.44 -28.80 17.45
C GLU A 125 -29.25 -28.53 16.19
N LYS A 126 -28.57 -28.12 15.10
CA LYS A 126 -29.17 -27.99 13.76
C LYS A 126 -29.60 -29.31 13.17
N GLY A 127 -29.13 -30.44 13.73
CA GLY A 127 -29.49 -31.79 13.28
C GLY A 127 -28.60 -32.33 12.15
N ILE A 128 -27.43 -31.74 11.92
CA ILE A 128 -26.47 -32.23 10.93
C ILE A 128 -26.04 -33.65 11.31
N LYS A 129 -26.05 -34.57 10.32
CA LYS A 129 -25.72 -35.99 10.51
C LYS A 129 -24.36 -36.35 9.98
N THR A 130 -24.00 -35.81 8.82
CA THR A 130 -22.71 -36.05 8.18
C THR A 130 -22.05 -34.74 7.76
N MET A 131 -20.71 -34.68 7.82
CA MET A 131 -19.96 -33.52 7.45
C MET A 131 -18.73 -33.86 6.60
N LEU A 132 -18.37 -32.96 5.71
CA LEU A 132 -17.13 -32.99 4.94
C LEU A 132 -16.50 -31.60 5.04
N GLY A 133 -15.20 -31.55 5.25
CA GLY A 133 -14.49 -30.27 5.30
C GLY A 133 -13.10 -30.35 4.71
N VAL A 134 -12.70 -29.29 4.06
CA VAL A 134 -11.41 -29.13 3.38
C VAL A 134 -10.67 -27.90 3.86
N PRO A 135 -9.33 -27.93 3.91
CA PRO A 135 -8.55 -26.72 4.18
C PRO A 135 -8.59 -25.79 2.96
N LEU A 136 -8.66 -24.50 3.22
CA LEU A 136 -8.45 -23.46 2.22
C LEU A 136 -6.97 -23.08 2.24
N LEU A 137 -6.21 -23.61 1.28
CA LEU A 137 -4.75 -23.47 1.22
C LEU A 137 -4.34 -22.61 0.02
N ARG A 138 -3.24 -21.90 0.21
CA ARG A 138 -2.48 -21.27 -0.84
C ARG A 138 -1.01 -21.65 -0.71
N GLY A 139 -0.53 -22.52 -1.58
CA GLY A 139 0.74 -23.18 -1.31
C GLY A 139 0.72 -23.82 0.08
N ASP A 140 1.65 -23.41 0.94
CA ASP A 140 1.70 -23.89 2.32
C ASP A 140 0.94 -23.02 3.33
N GLU A 141 0.35 -21.90 2.91
CA GLU A 141 -0.36 -20.99 3.81
C GLU A 141 -1.81 -21.44 4.00
N LEU A 142 -2.23 -21.56 5.28
CA LEU A 142 -3.62 -21.82 5.64
C LEU A 142 -4.40 -20.50 5.68
N LEU A 143 -5.40 -20.35 4.81
CA LEU A 143 -6.32 -19.22 4.80
C LEU A 143 -7.56 -19.48 5.66
N GLY A 144 -7.99 -20.75 5.75
CA GLY A 144 -9.19 -21.12 6.48
C GLY A 144 -9.62 -22.55 6.24
N VAL A 145 -10.91 -22.82 6.53
CA VAL A 145 -11.57 -24.12 6.34
C VAL A 145 -12.92 -23.89 5.68
N LEU A 146 -13.23 -24.66 4.67
CA LEU A 146 -14.58 -24.82 4.11
C LEU A 146 -15.16 -26.12 4.61
N HIS A 147 -16.38 -26.09 5.18
CA HIS A 147 -17.10 -27.31 5.52
C HIS A 147 -18.53 -27.27 5.02
N VAL A 148 -19.04 -28.47 4.75
CA VAL A 148 -20.43 -28.71 4.33
C VAL A 148 -21.04 -29.79 5.19
N GLY A 149 -22.37 -29.77 5.34
CA GLY A 149 -23.11 -30.73 6.16
C GLY A 149 -24.44 -31.15 5.54
N ARG A 150 -24.86 -32.36 5.83
CA ARG A 150 -26.14 -32.92 5.46
C ARG A 150 -27.01 -33.21 6.71
N LEU A 151 -28.29 -32.94 6.60
CA LEU A 151 -29.28 -33.27 7.64
C LEU A 151 -29.72 -34.74 7.56
N ASP A 152 -29.49 -35.40 6.45
CA ASP A 152 -29.66 -36.83 6.29
C ASP A 152 -28.36 -37.60 6.63
N ALA A 153 -28.47 -38.92 6.83
CA ALA A 153 -27.36 -39.78 7.19
C ALA A 153 -26.56 -40.30 5.94
N ARG A 154 -26.78 -39.72 4.77
CA ARG A 154 -26.09 -40.11 3.56
C ARG A 154 -24.60 -39.73 3.68
N PRO A 155 -23.68 -40.71 3.56
CA PRO A 155 -22.26 -40.43 3.65
C PRO A 155 -21.77 -39.60 2.43
N PHE A 156 -20.71 -38.86 2.62
CA PHE A 156 -20.00 -38.19 1.50
C PHE A 156 -19.17 -39.21 0.75
N SER A 157 -19.25 -39.18 -0.59
CA SER A 157 -18.47 -40.01 -1.50
C SER A 157 -17.08 -39.41 -1.75
N ASP A 158 -16.18 -40.22 -2.38
CA ASP A 158 -14.87 -39.70 -2.83
C ASP A 158 -15.03 -38.61 -3.89
N GLY A 159 -16.07 -38.72 -4.73
CA GLY A 159 -16.40 -37.69 -5.71
C GLY A 159 -16.81 -36.35 -5.05
N ASP A 160 -17.58 -36.39 -3.95
CA ASP A 160 -17.93 -35.19 -3.18
C ASP A 160 -16.66 -34.54 -2.58
N GLU A 161 -15.73 -35.36 -2.09
CA GLU A 161 -14.45 -34.88 -1.55
C GLU A 161 -13.58 -34.21 -2.60
N VAL A 162 -13.40 -34.84 -3.77
CA VAL A 162 -12.65 -34.24 -4.90
C VAL A 162 -13.30 -32.92 -5.31
N LEU A 163 -14.63 -32.89 -5.43
CA LEU A 163 -15.36 -31.69 -5.82
C LEU A 163 -15.20 -30.56 -4.78
N LEU A 164 -15.34 -30.87 -3.48
CA LEU A 164 -15.17 -29.88 -2.43
C LEU A 164 -13.75 -29.32 -2.35
N ASN A 165 -12.72 -30.15 -2.59
CA ASN A 165 -11.34 -29.68 -2.68
C ASN A 165 -11.14 -28.68 -3.84
N VAL A 166 -11.65 -28.99 -5.05
CA VAL A 166 -11.59 -28.06 -6.20
C VAL A 166 -12.29 -26.75 -5.90
N VAL A 167 -13.46 -26.82 -5.27
CA VAL A 167 -14.19 -25.62 -4.83
C VAL A 167 -13.39 -24.85 -3.77
N GLY A 168 -12.79 -25.56 -2.81
CA GLY A 168 -11.93 -24.96 -1.78
C GLY A 168 -10.75 -24.19 -2.36
N GLU A 169 -10.06 -24.74 -3.35
CA GLU A 169 -8.97 -24.07 -4.07
C GLU A 169 -9.45 -22.78 -4.77
N ARG A 170 -10.64 -22.82 -5.38
CA ARG A 170 -11.23 -21.63 -6.02
C ARG A 170 -11.60 -20.54 -5.02
N ILE A 171 -12.21 -20.91 -3.89
CA ILE A 171 -12.53 -20.00 -2.79
C ILE A 171 -11.24 -19.40 -2.21
N ALA A 172 -10.22 -20.21 -1.97
CA ALA A 172 -8.92 -19.74 -1.48
C ALA A 172 -8.30 -18.69 -2.43
N GLY A 173 -8.35 -18.93 -3.74
CA GLY A 173 -7.91 -17.98 -4.75
C GLY A 173 -8.69 -16.66 -4.74
N ALA A 174 -10.03 -16.73 -4.58
CA ALA A 174 -10.89 -15.57 -4.52
C ALA A 174 -10.64 -14.73 -3.26
N ILE A 175 -10.53 -15.38 -2.09
CA ILE A 175 -10.19 -14.73 -0.80
C ILE A 175 -8.91 -13.95 -0.94
N GLN A 176 -7.86 -14.58 -1.48
CA GLN A 176 -6.57 -13.94 -1.63
C GLN A 176 -6.59 -12.74 -2.58
N THR A 177 -7.21 -12.89 -3.75
CA THR A 177 -7.32 -11.80 -4.72
C THR A 177 -8.01 -10.59 -4.08
N ARG A 178 -9.04 -10.84 -3.28
CA ARG A 178 -9.78 -9.79 -2.56
C ARG A 178 -8.95 -9.14 -1.46
N GLN A 179 -8.30 -9.94 -0.61
CA GLN A 179 -7.42 -9.42 0.45
C GLN A 179 -6.31 -8.52 -0.10
N LEU A 180 -5.68 -8.94 -1.19
CA LEU A 180 -4.67 -8.12 -1.87
C LEU A 180 -5.27 -6.83 -2.45
N ALA A 181 -6.50 -6.88 -2.97
CA ALA A 181 -7.18 -5.68 -3.48
C ALA A 181 -7.53 -4.70 -2.34
N ASP A 182 -8.02 -5.21 -1.22
CA ASP A 182 -8.37 -4.40 -0.04
C ASP A 182 -7.12 -3.79 0.62
N GLU A 183 -6.03 -4.56 0.75
CA GLU A 183 -4.74 -4.04 1.21
C GLU A 183 -4.22 -2.93 0.29
N ARG A 184 -4.31 -3.10 -1.03
CA ARG A 184 -3.91 -2.06 -2.01
C ARG A 184 -4.79 -0.82 -1.93
N ALA A 185 -6.10 -0.99 -1.77
CA ALA A 185 -7.02 0.13 -1.65
C ALA A 185 -6.76 0.92 -0.36
N ALA A 186 -6.57 0.24 0.77
CA ALA A 186 -6.22 0.87 2.05
C ALA A 186 -4.88 1.61 1.97
N THR A 187 -3.87 0.99 1.34
CA THR A 187 -2.57 1.59 1.07
C THR A 187 -2.69 2.87 0.24
N GLY A 188 -3.42 2.83 -0.87
CA GLY A 188 -3.60 4.00 -1.74
C GLY A 188 -4.41 5.14 -1.09
N LEU A 189 -5.36 4.83 -0.21
CA LEU A 189 -6.06 5.84 0.59
C LEU A 189 -5.13 6.51 1.61
N LEU A 190 -4.27 5.74 2.25
CA LEU A 190 -3.29 6.26 3.21
C LEU A 190 -2.28 7.19 2.51
N GLU A 191 -1.70 6.78 1.39
CA GLU A 191 -0.80 7.62 0.58
C GLU A 191 -1.43 8.97 0.22
N ARG A 192 -2.66 8.93 -0.32
CA ARG A 192 -3.39 10.17 -0.69
C ARG A 192 -3.67 11.07 0.51
N SER A 193 -3.83 10.52 1.71
CA SER A 193 -4.04 11.31 2.93
C SER A 193 -2.76 11.95 3.46
N LEU A 194 -1.61 11.37 3.12
CA LEU A 194 -0.30 11.81 3.57
C LEU A 194 0.33 12.87 2.66
N LEU A 195 -0.12 13.02 1.41
CA LEU A 195 0.32 14.08 0.52
C LEU A 195 -0.64 15.28 0.54
N PRO A 196 -0.17 16.51 0.27
CA PRO A 196 -1.05 17.68 0.22
C PRO A 196 -2.05 17.56 -0.92
N THR A 197 -3.33 17.63 -0.60
CA THR A 197 -4.42 17.60 -1.59
C THR A 197 -4.61 18.92 -2.33
N LYS A 198 -4.13 20.03 -1.76
CA LYS A 198 -4.20 21.39 -2.31
C LYS A 198 -2.90 22.13 -2.04
N LEU A 199 -2.39 22.80 -3.05
CA LEU A 199 -1.25 23.67 -2.92
C LEU A 199 -1.73 25.08 -2.48
N PRO A 200 -0.96 25.81 -1.65
CA PRO A 200 -1.30 27.17 -1.27
C PRO A 200 -1.23 28.09 -2.49
N ILE A 201 -2.10 29.11 -2.48
CA ILE A 201 -2.07 30.19 -3.47
C ILE A 201 -1.21 31.31 -2.90
N CYS A 202 0.00 31.48 -3.42
CA CYS A 202 0.93 32.53 -3.03
C CYS A 202 1.12 33.49 -4.21
N PRO A 203 0.69 34.78 -4.10
CA PRO A 203 0.90 35.75 -5.16
C PRO A 203 2.40 35.89 -5.50
N GLY A 204 2.74 35.76 -6.75
CA GLY A 204 4.14 35.78 -7.19
C GLY A 204 4.85 34.42 -7.20
N LEU A 205 4.19 33.36 -6.81
CA LEU A 205 4.70 31.99 -6.91
C LEU A 205 3.74 31.09 -7.70
N ALA A 206 4.30 30.16 -8.44
CA ALA A 206 3.57 29.10 -9.11
C ALA A 206 4.23 27.76 -8.82
N PHE A 207 3.43 26.69 -8.71
CA PHE A 207 3.89 25.35 -8.33
C PHE A 207 3.40 24.29 -9.29
N ALA A 208 4.21 23.24 -9.43
CA ALA A 208 3.80 21.94 -9.96
C ALA A 208 4.41 20.84 -9.12
N THR A 209 3.70 19.75 -8.95
CA THR A 209 4.18 18.58 -8.17
C THR A 209 4.01 17.30 -8.95
N ARG A 210 4.92 16.35 -8.72
CA ARG A 210 4.80 14.97 -9.21
C ARG A 210 5.10 14.02 -8.06
N TYR A 211 4.36 12.95 -8.02
CA TYR A 211 4.62 11.81 -7.13
C TYR A 211 4.43 10.53 -7.93
N VAL A 212 5.44 9.68 -7.93
CA VAL A 212 5.42 8.38 -8.62
C VAL A 212 5.92 7.34 -7.63
N GLY A 213 5.04 6.42 -7.25
CA GLY A 213 5.41 5.31 -6.38
C GLY A 213 6.25 4.27 -7.12
N ALA A 214 7.14 3.59 -6.40
CA ALA A 214 7.93 2.48 -6.93
C ALA A 214 7.06 1.32 -7.43
N GLU A 215 7.61 0.50 -8.34
CA GLU A 215 6.88 -0.58 -9.04
C GLU A 215 6.25 -1.63 -8.11
N HIS A 216 6.77 -1.79 -6.90
CA HIS A 216 6.34 -2.84 -5.96
C HIS A 216 5.14 -2.48 -5.08
N LYS A 217 4.45 -1.36 -5.34
CA LYS A 217 3.13 -1.00 -4.74
C LYS A 217 3.10 -1.02 -3.21
N THR A 218 4.20 -0.75 -2.55
CA THR A 218 4.26 -0.47 -1.12
C THR A 218 4.23 1.04 -0.92
N ILE A 219 3.58 1.50 0.15
CA ILE A 219 3.61 2.93 0.53
C ILE A 219 5.06 3.32 0.74
N GLY A 220 5.49 4.42 0.11
CA GLY A 220 6.84 4.93 0.25
C GLY A 220 7.10 5.74 1.51
N GLY A 221 8.38 6.00 1.74
CA GLY A 221 8.87 6.94 2.75
C GLY A 221 8.91 8.39 2.28
N ASP A 222 8.82 8.59 0.96
CA ASP A 222 8.93 9.89 0.30
C ASP A 222 7.70 10.77 0.49
N TRP A 223 7.91 12.03 0.77
CA TRP A 223 6.83 13.01 0.81
C TRP A 223 7.31 14.42 0.47
N TYR A 224 6.34 15.26 0.11
CA TYR A 224 6.50 16.72 0.11
C TYR A 224 5.36 17.37 0.89
N ASP A 225 5.61 18.58 1.36
CA ASP A 225 4.59 19.42 1.95
C ASP A 225 4.82 20.88 1.56
N ILE A 226 3.74 21.58 1.25
CA ILE A 226 3.76 23.00 0.90
C ILE A 226 2.60 23.67 1.62
N PHE A 227 2.90 24.59 2.52
CA PHE A 227 1.87 25.25 3.33
C PHE A 227 2.32 26.65 3.74
N THR A 228 1.36 27.50 4.09
CA THR A 228 1.62 28.82 4.66
C THR A 228 1.20 28.85 6.12
N VAL A 229 1.92 29.63 6.92
CA VAL A 229 1.56 29.95 8.30
C VAL A 229 0.87 31.32 8.37
N ALA A 230 0.32 31.68 9.53
CA ALA A 230 -0.49 32.89 9.68
C ALA A 230 0.26 34.21 9.36
N SER A 231 1.59 34.23 9.45
CA SER A 231 2.44 35.35 9.03
C SER A 231 2.49 35.57 7.52
N GLY A 232 1.97 34.64 6.71
CA GLY A 232 2.11 34.61 5.26
C GLY A 232 3.39 33.92 4.78
N GLN A 233 4.24 33.45 5.68
CA GLN A 233 5.45 32.72 5.39
C GLN A 233 5.10 31.38 4.74
N LEU A 234 5.76 31.07 3.64
CA LEU A 234 5.61 29.82 2.90
C LEU A 234 6.67 28.81 3.33
N TRP A 235 6.25 27.61 3.64
CA TRP A 235 7.10 26.45 3.93
C TRP A 235 7.03 25.43 2.80
N ILE A 236 8.19 24.97 2.36
CA ILE A 236 8.35 23.87 1.39
C ILE A 236 9.21 22.82 2.07
N VAL A 237 8.66 21.63 2.24
CA VAL A 237 9.34 20.50 2.84
C VAL A 237 9.39 19.36 1.82
N MET A 238 10.54 18.76 1.66
CA MET A 238 10.77 17.52 0.95
C MET A 238 11.48 16.56 1.89
N GLY A 239 11.07 15.31 1.95
CA GLY A 239 11.72 14.34 2.82
C GLY A 239 11.56 12.91 2.35
N ASP A 240 12.38 12.05 2.92
CA ASP A 240 12.35 10.62 2.73
C ASP A 240 12.66 9.89 4.03
N VAL A 241 11.87 8.89 4.37
CA VAL A 241 12.04 7.98 5.53
C VAL A 241 12.69 6.70 5.05
N ALA A 242 13.86 6.38 5.57
CA ALA A 242 14.57 5.14 5.22
C ALA A 242 13.68 3.90 5.41
N GLY A 243 13.52 3.11 4.34
CA GLY A 243 12.67 1.92 4.27
C GLY A 243 11.37 2.17 3.52
N HIS A 244 10.51 1.16 3.46
CA HIS A 244 9.27 1.20 2.69
C HIS A 244 8.11 0.54 3.44
N GLY A 245 6.90 0.75 2.96
CA GLY A 245 5.69 0.14 3.49
C GLY A 245 5.04 0.95 4.61
N LEU A 246 4.06 0.35 5.25
CA LEU A 246 3.20 1.00 6.25
C LEU A 246 3.98 1.66 7.40
N HIS A 247 5.09 1.04 7.83
CA HIS A 247 5.90 1.60 8.92
C HIS A 247 6.55 2.93 8.53
N ALA A 248 7.19 2.99 7.36
CA ALA A 248 7.78 4.22 6.83
C ALA A 248 6.73 5.33 6.67
N ALA A 249 5.55 5.00 6.13
CA ALA A 249 4.43 5.94 6.00
C ALA A 249 3.90 6.47 7.33
N ILE A 250 3.83 5.64 8.37
CA ILE A 250 3.42 6.09 9.72
C ILE A 250 4.45 7.06 10.28
N VAL A 251 5.74 6.75 10.18
CA VAL A 251 6.83 7.64 10.62
C VAL A 251 6.80 8.94 9.84
N MET A 252 6.69 8.89 8.52
CA MET A 252 6.55 10.05 7.64
C MET A 252 5.40 10.96 8.07
N GLY A 253 4.19 10.40 8.29
CA GLY A 253 3.02 11.16 8.75
C GLY A 253 3.24 11.87 10.09
N ARG A 254 3.92 11.21 11.04
CA ARG A 254 4.27 11.78 12.35
C ARG A 254 5.30 12.90 12.23
N ILE A 255 6.28 12.76 11.34
CA ILE A 255 7.31 13.78 11.08
C ILE A 255 6.70 14.99 10.38
N ARG A 256 5.90 14.77 9.34
CA ARG A 256 5.19 15.85 8.63
C ARG A 256 4.30 16.65 9.59
N SER A 257 3.55 15.96 10.47
CA SER A 257 2.74 16.64 11.49
C SER A 257 3.59 17.45 12.48
N ALA A 258 4.73 16.92 12.89
CA ALA A 258 5.67 17.62 13.77
C ALA A 258 6.28 18.85 13.10
N LEU A 259 6.70 18.75 11.84
CA LEU A 259 7.21 19.87 11.05
C LEU A 259 6.19 21.02 11.00
N ARG A 260 4.94 20.72 10.65
CA ARG A 260 3.86 21.73 10.66
C ARG A 260 3.62 22.34 12.04
N ALA A 261 3.65 21.53 13.10
CA ALA A 261 3.44 22.04 14.46
C ALA A 261 4.60 22.95 14.91
N TYR A 262 5.82 22.57 14.61
CA TYR A 262 6.99 23.34 15.00
C TYR A 262 7.18 24.61 14.16
N SER A 263 6.75 24.62 12.89
CA SER A 263 6.74 25.83 12.06
C SER A 263 5.76 26.92 12.55
N LEU A 264 4.83 26.57 13.43
CA LEU A 264 3.98 27.54 14.12
C LEU A 264 4.67 28.17 15.35
N LEU A 265 5.76 27.57 15.82
CA LEU A 265 6.49 28.00 17.02
C LEU A 265 7.82 28.71 16.69
N ASP A 266 8.41 28.39 15.55
CA ASP A 266 9.68 28.95 15.11
C ASP A 266 9.68 29.17 13.60
N GLU A 267 10.23 30.28 13.16
CA GLU A 267 10.26 30.71 11.76
C GLU A 267 11.53 30.23 11.03
N SER A 268 12.49 29.60 11.73
CA SER A 268 13.76 29.17 11.17
C SER A 268 13.77 27.68 10.84
N PRO A 269 14.06 27.30 9.58
CA PRO A 269 14.00 25.91 9.13
C PRO A 269 15.01 25.01 9.88
N GLU A 270 16.18 25.51 10.21
CA GLU A 270 17.21 24.76 10.95
C GLU A 270 16.76 24.41 12.37
N ARG A 271 16.07 25.33 13.07
CA ARG A 271 15.55 25.07 14.42
C ARG A 271 14.38 24.11 14.41
N VAL A 272 13.52 24.22 13.42
CA VAL A 272 12.41 23.28 13.23
C VAL A 272 12.96 21.86 12.98
N LEU A 273 14.00 21.71 12.16
CA LEU A 273 14.65 20.42 11.94
C LEU A 273 15.33 19.89 13.21
N ASP A 274 15.94 20.73 14.03
CA ASP A 274 16.52 20.33 15.34
C ASP A 274 15.44 19.83 16.32
N LEU A 275 14.26 20.45 16.34
CA LEU A 275 13.14 20.02 17.18
C LEU A 275 12.59 18.67 16.69
N VAL A 276 12.47 18.48 15.37
CA VAL A 276 12.06 17.21 14.77
C VAL A 276 13.08 16.11 15.08
N ASP A 277 14.37 16.39 14.99
CA ASP A 277 15.42 15.43 15.27
C ASP A 277 15.35 14.93 16.74
N ARG A 278 15.18 15.85 17.71
CA ARG A 278 14.96 15.49 19.11
C ARG A 278 13.72 14.62 19.29
N LYS A 279 12.61 14.96 18.61
CA LYS A 279 11.37 14.19 18.66
C LYS A 279 11.57 12.79 18.08
N VAL A 280 12.24 12.67 16.93
CA VAL A 280 12.51 11.38 16.30
C VAL A 280 13.42 10.54 17.15
N HIS A 281 14.51 11.10 17.68
CA HIS A 281 15.43 10.39 18.56
C HIS A 281 14.73 9.81 19.80
N HIS A 282 13.72 10.50 20.34
CA HIS A 282 13.04 10.08 21.56
C HIS A 282 11.85 9.13 21.31
N PHE A 283 11.07 9.36 20.26
CA PHE A 283 9.78 8.68 20.05
C PHE A 283 9.78 7.69 18.87
N GLU A 284 10.71 7.81 17.92
CA GLU A 284 10.76 7.00 16.71
C GLU A 284 12.14 6.31 16.62
N VAL A 285 12.48 5.56 17.66
CA VAL A 285 13.83 4.95 17.80
C VAL A 285 14.17 4.07 16.59
N GLY A 286 15.31 4.37 15.96
CA GLY A 286 15.80 3.65 14.78
C GLY A 286 15.30 4.20 13.45
N ALA A 287 14.41 5.20 13.45
CA ALA A 287 14.02 5.89 12.20
C ALA A 287 15.15 6.81 11.74
N VAL A 288 15.50 6.72 10.46
CA VAL A 288 16.43 7.63 9.77
C VAL A 288 15.66 8.35 8.69
N VAL A 289 15.81 9.68 8.63
CA VAL A 289 15.00 10.51 7.75
C VAL A 289 15.85 11.61 7.13
N THR A 290 15.74 11.78 5.82
CA THR A 290 16.30 12.93 5.13
C THR A 290 15.24 14.00 4.93
N VAL A 291 15.59 15.28 5.12
CA VAL A 291 14.66 16.41 4.95
C VAL A 291 15.37 17.61 4.36
N ALA A 292 14.78 18.20 3.30
CA ALA A 292 15.02 19.58 2.88
C ALA A 292 13.85 20.45 3.37
N CYS A 293 14.14 21.50 4.10
CA CYS A 293 13.15 22.42 4.65
C CYS A 293 13.48 23.85 4.22
N ALA A 294 12.63 24.44 3.38
CA ALA A 294 12.78 25.77 2.86
C ALA A 294 11.64 26.68 3.31
N VAL A 295 11.98 27.94 3.59
CA VAL A 295 11.08 28.98 4.07
C VAL A 295 11.25 30.22 3.21
N LEU A 296 10.13 30.83 2.82
CA LEU A 296 10.11 32.07 2.07
C LEU A 296 9.16 33.07 2.72
N ASP A 297 9.67 34.25 3.04
CA ASP A 297 8.84 35.36 3.50
C ASP A 297 8.31 36.18 2.33
N PRO A 298 7.08 36.72 2.41
CA PRO A 298 6.62 37.68 1.41
C PRO A 298 7.59 38.87 1.32
N PRO A 299 7.98 39.34 0.13
CA PRO A 299 7.45 39.02 -1.19
C PRO A 299 8.13 37.83 -1.92
N TYR A 300 8.67 36.87 -1.18
CA TYR A 300 9.25 35.61 -1.69
C TYR A 300 10.51 35.79 -2.58
N GLU A 301 11.32 36.76 -2.21
CA GLU A 301 12.58 37.11 -2.91
C GLU A 301 13.75 36.30 -2.43
N THR A 302 13.69 35.87 -1.17
CA THR A 302 14.74 35.08 -0.55
C THR A 302 14.14 33.77 -0.03
N MET A 303 14.81 32.67 -0.33
CA MET A 303 14.52 31.35 0.20
C MET A 303 15.59 30.99 1.24
N THR A 304 15.18 30.80 2.48
CA THR A 304 16.03 30.29 3.55
C THR A 304 15.85 28.78 3.63
N ILE A 305 16.90 27.99 3.43
CA ILE A 305 16.83 26.53 3.39
C ILE A 305 17.82 25.87 4.36
N ALA A 306 17.36 24.82 5.03
CA ALA A 306 18.18 23.91 5.83
C ALA A 306 17.99 22.47 5.33
N LEU A 307 19.10 21.72 5.32
CA LEU A 307 19.10 20.30 4.92
C LEU A 307 19.38 19.41 6.13
N ALA A 308 18.79 18.23 6.12
CA ALA A 308 19.06 17.13 7.03
C ALA A 308 19.32 15.86 6.22
N GLY A 309 20.52 15.69 5.67
CA GLY A 309 20.91 14.55 4.85
C GLY A 309 20.24 14.47 3.48
N HIS A 310 19.41 15.46 3.13
CA HIS A 310 18.64 15.47 1.88
C HIS A 310 19.44 16.17 0.75
N PRO A 311 19.28 15.76 -0.53
CA PRO A 311 19.89 16.43 -1.65
C PRO A 311 19.47 17.92 -1.75
N PRO A 312 20.40 18.82 -2.13
CA PRO A 312 20.06 20.21 -2.33
C PRO A 312 19.15 20.40 -3.56
N PRO A 313 18.25 21.40 -3.57
CA PRO A 313 17.43 21.69 -4.73
C PRO A 313 18.27 22.17 -5.91
N VAL A 314 17.74 22.02 -7.14
CA VAL A 314 18.31 22.60 -8.35
C VAL A 314 17.60 23.90 -8.65
N ILE A 315 18.39 24.95 -8.94
CA ILE A 315 17.91 26.30 -9.26
C ILE A 315 18.30 26.66 -10.69
N ALA A 316 17.31 27.07 -11.49
CA ALA A 316 17.52 27.70 -12.80
C ALA A 316 17.16 29.19 -12.69
N SER A 317 18.11 30.07 -12.95
CA SER A 317 17.93 31.52 -12.94
C SER A 317 18.10 32.09 -14.34
N PRO A 318 17.42 33.20 -14.73
CA PRO A 318 17.55 33.81 -16.02
C PRO A 318 19.01 34.14 -16.38
N GLY A 319 19.46 33.68 -17.56
CA GLY A 319 20.83 33.93 -18.05
C GLY A 319 21.91 33.07 -17.38
N GLN A 320 21.57 32.13 -16.54
CA GLN A 320 22.50 31.21 -15.89
C GLN A 320 22.16 29.75 -16.19
N GLN A 321 23.16 28.87 -16.12
CA GLN A 321 22.90 27.42 -16.15
C GLN A 321 22.28 26.98 -14.84
N ALA A 322 21.43 25.99 -14.92
CA ALA A 322 20.83 25.38 -13.72
C ALA A 322 21.92 24.71 -12.86
N ALA A 323 21.92 25.00 -11.59
CA ALA A 323 22.91 24.51 -10.63
C ALA A 323 22.26 23.99 -9.34
N LEU A 324 22.95 23.08 -8.66
CA LEU A 324 22.60 22.71 -7.29
C LEU A 324 22.75 23.94 -6.39
N ALA A 325 21.78 24.11 -5.49
CA ALA A 325 21.89 25.15 -4.48
C ALA A 325 23.06 24.88 -3.54
N GLU A 326 23.88 25.90 -3.31
CA GLU A 326 24.99 25.80 -2.35
C GLU A 326 24.43 25.91 -0.92
N VAL A 327 24.11 24.78 -0.31
CA VAL A 327 23.57 24.68 1.04
C VAL A 327 24.51 23.86 1.91
N GLU A 328 24.78 24.34 3.13
CA GLU A 328 25.62 23.60 4.07
C GLU A 328 24.95 22.27 4.46
N PRO A 329 25.59 21.11 4.23
CA PRO A 329 25.00 19.84 4.54
C PRO A 329 24.97 19.60 6.04
N SER A 330 23.95 18.88 6.53
CA SER A 330 23.91 18.37 7.89
C SER A 330 23.37 16.94 7.91
N PRO A 331 23.65 16.17 8.99
CA PRO A 331 23.30 14.74 9.04
C PRO A 331 21.78 14.53 8.94
N PRO A 332 21.34 13.34 8.45
CA PRO A 332 19.95 12.93 8.51
C PRO A 332 19.39 12.98 9.93
N ILE A 333 18.10 13.16 10.05
CA ILE A 333 17.35 13.11 11.31
C ILE A 333 17.37 11.67 11.86
N GLY A 334 17.50 11.52 13.17
CA GLY A 334 17.44 10.23 13.88
C GLY A 334 18.73 9.44 13.92
N THR A 335 19.81 9.91 13.27
CA THR A 335 21.11 9.22 13.27
C THR A 335 21.86 9.32 14.60
N GLY A 336 21.47 10.25 15.47
CA GLY A 336 22.20 10.53 16.72
C GLY A 336 23.57 11.17 16.52
N LEU A 337 23.94 11.50 15.28
CA LEU A 337 25.18 12.21 14.96
C LEU A 337 25.01 13.69 15.32
N SER A 338 25.83 14.16 16.27
CA SER A 338 25.84 15.57 16.65
C SER A 338 27.00 16.29 15.97
N PHE A 339 26.68 17.21 15.07
CA PHE A 339 27.65 18.10 14.40
C PHE A 339 27.47 19.58 14.86
N GLY A 340 26.92 19.80 16.02
CA GLY A 340 26.47 21.12 16.49
C GLY A 340 25.04 21.42 16.08
N SER A 341 24.63 22.71 16.13
CA SER A 341 23.31 23.12 15.60
C SER A 341 23.32 23.10 14.07
N ARG A 342 22.19 22.68 13.49
CA ARG A 342 21.98 22.78 12.04
C ARG A 342 22.08 24.24 11.59
N ARG A 343 22.41 24.43 10.34
CA ARG A 343 22.50 25.78 9.74
C ARG A 343 21.56 25.87 8.55
N SER A 344 21.11 27.07 8.29
CA SER A 344 20.37 27.44 7.09
C SER A 344 21.20 28.32 6.17
N THR A 345 20.87 28.34 4.91
CA THR A 345 21.44 29.17 3.88
C THR A 345 20.34 30.01 3.25
N ALA A 346 20.56 31.33 3.16
CA ALA A 346 19.66 32.23 2.45
C ALA A 346 20.09 32.35 0.98
N ILE A 347 19.16 32.14 0.07
CA ILE A 347 19.36 32.14 -1.37
C ILE A 347 18.43 33.18 -2.00
N GLU A 348 18.99 34.14 -2.70
CA GLU A 348 18.21 35.12 -3.47
C GLU A 348 17.65 34.47 -4.74
N LEU A 349 16.37 34.64 -4.95
CA LEU A 349 15.66 34.14 -6.13
C LEU A 349 15.39 35.32 -7.07
N ALA A 350 16.08 35.37 -8.21
CA ALA A 350 15.76 36.36 -9.23
C ALA A 350 14.30 36.16 -9.76
N PRO A 351 13.67 37.24 -10.28
CA PRO A 351 12.40 37.07 -11.00
C PRO A 351 12.51 35.99 -12.08
N ASP A 352 11.49 35.18 -12.22
CA ASP A 352 11.40 34.03 -13.14
C ASP A 352 12.33 32.85 -12.84
N SER A 353 13.04 32.86 -11.72
CA SER A 353 13.78 31.68 -11.27
C SER A 353 12.85 30.51 -11.02
N VAL A 354 13.34 29.31 -11.32
CA VAL A 354 12.67 28.02 -11.10
C VAL A 354 13.51 27.18 -10.15
N VAL A 355 12.88 26.64 -9.11
CA VAL A 355 13.51 25.78 -8.10
C VAL A 355 12.85 24.41 -8.12
N ALA A 356 13.65 23.35 -8.21
CA ALA A 356 13.18 21.96 -8.13
C ALA A 356 13.68 21.30 -6.84
N PHE A 357 12.75 20.89 -5.98
CA PHE A 357 12.98 20.00 -4.85
C PHE A 357 12.60 18.59 -5.28
N TYR A 358 13.35 17.58 -4.85
CA TYR A 358 13.16 16.21 -5.32
C TYR A 358 13.73 15.22 -4.31
N THR A 359 13.21 14.01 -4.30
CA THR A 359 13.77 12.88 -3.56
C THR A 359 14.79 12.12 -4.42
N ASP A 360 15.62 11.31 -3.76
CA ASP A 360 16.75 10.63 -4.39
C ASP A 360 16.32 9.64 -5.48
N GLY A 361 15.13 9.02 -5.37
CA GLY A 361 14.57 8.17 -6.42
C GLY A 361 14.48 8.83 -7.80
N LEU A 362 14.48 10.18 -7.87
CA LEU A 362 14.56 10.90 -9.14
C LEU A 362 15.95 10.81 -9.79
N ILE A 363 17.00 10.82 -9.00
CA ILE A 363 18.39 10.96 -9.47
C ILE A 363 19.21 9.68 -9.30
N GLU A 364 18.88 8.83 -8.33
CA GLU A 364 19.63 7.61 -8.03
C GLU A 364 19.29 6.48 -9.01
N ARG A 365 20.34 5.84 -9.56
CA ARG A 365 20.23 4.64 -10.37
C ARG A 365 21.29 3.64 -9.97
N ARG A 366 20.93 2.37 -9.90
CA ARG A 366 21.91 1.32 -9.60
C ARG A 366 23.05 1.32 -10.60
N GLY A 367 24.28 1.42 -10.07
CA GLY A 367 25.51 1.38 -10.88
C GLY A 367 25.92 2.72 -11.49
N GLU A 368 25.19 3.79 -11.24
CA GLU A 368 25.57 5.16 -11.59
C GLU A 368 26.00 5.93 -10.34
N SER A 369 26.91 6.90 -10.47
CA SER A 369 27.19 7.85 -9.39
C SER A 369 26.08 8.90 -9.29
N LEU A 370 25.84 9.43 -8.09
CA LEU A 370 24.87 10.51 -7.87
C LEU A 370 25.18 11.75 -8.73
N ASP A 371 26.45 12.02 -9.04
CA ASP A 371 26.86 13.16 -9.88
C ASP A 371 26.27 13.08 -11.30
N VAL A 372 26.10 11.86 -11.84
CA VAL A 372 25.45 11.64 -13.14
C VAL A 372 23.96 11.99 -13.04
N GLY A 373 23.31 11.58 -11.96
CA GLY A 373 21.92 11.92 -11.68
C GLY A 373 21.69 13.42 -11.52
N PHE A 374 22.55 14.10 -10.75
CA PHE A 374 22.53 15.56 -10.62
C PHE A 374 22.72 16.26 -11.96
N SER A 375 23.71 15.84 -12.74
CA SER A 375 23.98 16.43 -14.07
C SER A 375 22.78 16.26 -15.01
N ARG A 376 22.13 15.09 -14.98
CA ARG A 376 20.93 14.80 -15.78
C ARG A 376 19.77 15.72 -15.39
N LEU A 377 19.55 15.91 -14.08
CA LEU A 377 18.51 16.80 -13.57
C LEU A 377 18.80 18.27 -13.93
N GLN A 378 20.03 18.74 -13.74
CA GLN A 378 20.44 20.10 -14.12
C GLN A 378 20.20 20.37 -15.60
N GLN A 379 20.52 19.41 -16.49
CA GLN A 379 20.29 19.54 -17.95
C GLN A 379 18.81 19.55 -18.31
N ALA A 380 17.95 18.89 -17.51
CA ALA A 380 16.50 18.86 -17.72
C ALA A 380 15.80 20.12 -17.21
N MET A 381 16.47 20.91 -16.35
CA MET A 381 15.90 22.16 -15.82
C MET A 381 15.84 23.25 -16.87
N SER A 382 14.73 23.98 -16.86
CA SER A 382 14.52 25.14 -17.73
C SER A 382 13.72 26.23 -17.02
N ILE A 383 13.75 27.44 -17.59
CA ILE A 383 12.88 28.53 -17.13
C ILE A 383 11.56 28.42 -17.89
N GLY A 384 10.46 28.35 -17.15
CA GLY A 384 9.15 28.22 -17.77
C GLY A 384 8.03 27.97 -16.74
N PRO A 385 6.81 27.73 -17.21
CA PRO A 385 5.72 27.34 -16.33
C PRO A 385 6.05 26.04 -15.59
N PRO A 386 5.81 25.95 -14.27
CA PRO A 386 6.20 24.80 -13.45
C PRO A 386 5.71 23.46 -13.99
N GLU A 387 4.48 23.42 -14.53
CA GLU A 387 3.93 22.20 -15.14
C GLU A 387 4.72 21.69 -16.35
N VAL A 388 5.25 22.63 -17.17
CA VAL A 388 6.08 22.29 -18.32
C VAL A 388 7.44 21.77 -17.85
N VAL A 389 8.06 22.48 -16.90
CA VAL A 389 9.36 22.09 -16.32
C VAL A 389 9.27 20.74 -15.63
N ALA A 390 8.25 20.52 -14.78
CA ALA A 390 8.05 19.23 -14.11
C ALA A 390 7.86 18.07 -15.11
N ARG A 391 7.05 18.28 -16.15
CA ARG A 391 6.87 17.29 -17.22
C ARG A 391 8.19 16.99 -17.95
N ASP A 392 8.96 18.00 -18.26
CA ASP A 392 10.21 17.85 -19.02
C ASP A 392 11.30 17.19 -18.15
N ILE A 393 11.38 17.51 -16.84
CA ILE A 393 12.22 16.79 -15.89
C ILE A 393 11.84 15.30 -15.88
N MET A 394 10.57 14.98 -15.64
CA MET A 394 10.11 13.60 -15.60
C MET A 394 10.43 12.85 -16.89
N ARG A 395 10.25 13.48 -18.05
CA ARG A 395 10.55 12.87 -19.35
C ARG A 395 12.05 12.60 -19.54
N HIS A 396 12.93 13.55 -19.19
CA HIS A 396 14.37 13.41 -19.42
C HIS A 396 15.05 12.55 -18.36
N VAL A 397 14.61 12.66 -17.11
CA VAL A 397 15.27 11.97 -16.00
C VAL A 397 14.76 10.54 -15.85
N ILE A 398 13.47 10.28 -16.05
CA ILE A 398 12.93 8.91 -15.95
C ILE A 398 13.06 8.18 -17.29
N ALA A 399 12.71 8.83 -18.43
CA ALA A 399 12.74 8.21 -19.77
C ALA A 399 12.21 6.76 -19.77
N ASP A 400 13.06 5.79 -20.18
CA ASP A 400 12.74 4.36 -20.20
C ASP A 400 13.14 3.63 -18.90
N TYR A 401 13.54 4.37 -17.86
CA TYR A 401 13.93 3.81 -16.57
C TYR A 401 12.70 3.57 -15.69
N VAL A 402 12.55 2.37 -15.18
CA VAL A 402 11.53 2.04 -14.19
C VAL A 402 12.07 2.42 -12.81
N PRO A 403 11.45 3.38 -12.11
CA PRO A 403 11.91 3.80 -10.79
C PRO A 403 11.94 2.63 -9.80
N GLN A 404 13.07 2.49 -9.11
CA GLN A 404 13.23 1.47 -8.06
C GLN A 404 12.81 1.99 -6.69
N ASP A 405 12.78 3.31 -6.53
CA ASP A 405 12.31 4.00 -5.35
C ASP A 405 11.22 5.00 -5.72
N ASP A 406 10.51 5.50 -4.71
CA ASP A 406 9.50 6.52 -4.90
C ASP A 406 10.14 7.82 -5.42
N ILE A 407 9.37 8.60 -6.14
CA ILE A 407 9.81 9.89 -6.66
C ILE A 407 8.82 10.96 -6.22
N ALA A 408 9.29 11.92 -5.45
CA ALA A 408 8.61 13.16 -5.20
C ALA A 408 9.36 14.32 -5.88
N LEU A 409 8.63 15.18 -6.56
CA LEU A 409 9.16 16.37 -7.23
C LEU A 409 8.24 17.56 -6.98
N VAL A 410 8.80 18.66 -6.53
CA VAL A 410 8.14 19.97 -6.43
C VAL A 410 8.91 20.96 -7.27
N VAL A 411 8.25 21.57 -8.23
CA VAL A 411 8.80 22.67 -9.04
C VAL A 411 8.09 23.96 -8.64
N MET A 412 8.85 24.93 -8.15
CA MET A 412 8.39 26.27 -7.81
C MET A 412 8.98 27.27 -8.80
N ARG A 413 8.18 28.21 -9.29
CA ARG A 413 8.66 29.39 -10.05
C ARG A 413 8.29 30.66 -9.33
N ARG A 414 9.25 31.55 -9.12
CA ARG A 414 9.02 32.94 -8.75
C ARG A 414 8.64 33.72 -10.01
N THR A 415 7.41 34.27 -10.07
CA THR A 415 6.97 35.06 -11.23
C THR A 415 7.36 36.52 -11.04
N GLY A 416 7.89 37.16 -12.09
CA GLY A 416 8.42 38.54 -12.05
C GLY A 416 7.38 39.63 -11.88
N SER A 417 6.10 39.31 -11.82
CA SER A 417 5.00 40.27 -11.59
C SER A 417 4.05 39.71 -10.56
N ALA A 418 3.74 40.45 -9.51
CA ALA A 418 2.63 40.13 -8.65
C ALA A 418 1.38 40.06 -9.55
N LEU A 419 0.81 38.86 -9.70
CA LEU A 419 -0.53 38.75 -10.28
C LEU A 419 -1.45 39.68 -9.48
N PRO A 420 -2.24 40.56 -10.13
CA PRO A 420 -3.16 41.40 -9.42
C PRO A 420 -4.02 40.49 -8.54
N ALA A 421 -4.13 40.82 -7.26
CA ALA A 421 -5.00 40.13 -6.32
C ALA A 421 -6.38 40.00 -6.98
N LEU A 422 -6.82 38.77 -7.24
CA LEU A 422 -8.21 38.53 -7.62
C LEU A 422 -9.07 39.22 -6.54
N ALA A 423 -9.72 40.31 -6.95
CA ALA A 423 -10.62 41.07 -6.11
C ALA A 423 -11.56 40.07 -5.41
N ALA A 424 -11.58 40.16 -4.08
CA ALA A 424 -12.52 39.41 -3.25
C ALA A 424 -13.92 39.58 -3.86
N MET A 425 -14.54 38.51 -4.32
CA MET A 425 -15.96 38.51 -4.61
C MET A 425 -16.68 38.75 -3.28
N PRO A 426 -17.58 39.74 -3.19
CA PRO A 426 -18.38 39.92 -2.00
C PRO A 426 -19.31 38.71 -1.81
N GLU A 427 -19.61 38.41 -0.54
CA GLU A 427 -20.41 37.30 0.01
C GLU A 427 -21.72 37.00 -0.73
#